data_2a5fb17ed3eba0929c21d7295ff0e147
#
_entry.id   2a5fb17ed3eba0929c21d7295ff0e147
#
_cell.length_a   1.000
_cell.length_b   1.000
_cell.length_c   1.000
_cell.angle_alpha   90.00
_cell.angle_beta   90.00
_cell.angle_gamma   90.00
#
_symmetry.space_group_name_H-M   'P 1'
#
loop_
_entity.id
_entity.type
_entity.pdbx_description
1 polymer ?
#
loop_
_entity_poly.entity_id
_entity_poly.type
_entity_poly.pdbx_seq_one_letter_code
_entity_poly.pdbx_strand_id
1 'polypeptide(L)'
;AIEKEVVPEITDSFIKKNTDYSTLKEYKQQVRKDLISDKKTEAQQNNEDALWTKIMENVTQIKEFSEDAVKQEVKNVKIENKEMAEYFGMSVSDFIEQYNDMSIEEYAKDSLKRQCVQDLLVEAKNVTVTDEELNKEIQYYIDELGYKDKKDVLDTMPEEEIRSELLYTNLMTALLKDTKIQKAE
;
A
#
# COMPACT_ATOMS: atom_id res chain seq x y z
N ALA A 1 21.52 -19.88 -41.76
CA ALA A 1 20.11 -20.23 -41.65
C ALA A 1 19.42 -19.08 -40.94
N ILE A 2 18.35 -18.54 -41.52
CA ILE A 2 17.49 -17.53 -40.86
C ILE A 2 16.39 -18.35 -40.18
N GLU A 3 16.50 -18.49 -38.86
CA GLU A 3 15.45 -19.10 -38.07
C GLU A 3 14.31 -18.08 -37.89
N LYS A 4 13.14 -18.42 -38.39
CA LYS A 4 11.92 -17.62 -38.17
C LYS A 4 11.30 -18.05 -36.85
N GLU A 5 11.27 -17.17 -35.89
CA GLU A 5 10.56 -17.41 -34.63
C GLU A 5 9.07 -17.57 -34.91
N VAL A 6 8.55 -18.76 -34.68
CA VAL A 6 7.12 -19.07 -34.88
C VAL A 6 6.43 -18.98 -33.53
N VAL A 7 5.65 -17.93 -33.32
CA VAL A 7 4.79 -17.79 -32.15
C VAL A 7 3.67 -18.86 -32.28
N PRO A 8 3.56 -19.81 -31.34
CA PRO A 8 2.53 -20.84 -31.41
C PRO A 8 1.13 -20.23 -31.25
N GLU A 9 0.16 -20.81 -31.96
CA GLU A 9 -1.24 -20.44 -31.83
C GLU A 9 -1.75 -20.83 -30.43
N ILE A 10 -2.38 -19.90 -29.73
CA ILE A 10 -2.94 -20.13 -28.40
C ILE A 10 -4.28 -20.86 -28.56
N THR A 11 -4.23 -22.16 -28.39
CA THR A 11 -5.40 -23.08 -28.48
C THR A 11 -5.82 -23.57 -27.10
N ASP A 12 -7.00 -24.22 -27.01
CA ASP A 12 -7.44 -24.88 -25.76
C ASP A 12 -6.43 -25.92 -25.29
N SER A 13 -5.80 -26.67 -26.24
CA SER A 13 -4.74 -27.61 -25.90
C SER A 13 -3.52 -26.97 -25.33
N PHE A 14 -3.12 -25.79 -25.84
CA PHE A 14 -2.01 -25.00 -25.29
C PHE A 14 -2.34 -24.52 -23.88
N ILE A 15 -3.54 -23.97 -23.65
CA ILE A 15 -4.00 -23.48 -22.35
C ILE A 15 -3.99 -24.61 -21.32
N LYS A 16 -4.62 -25.75 -21.64
CA LYS A 16 -4.68 -26.91 -20.74
C LYS A 16 -3.33 -27.48 -20.36
N LYS A 17 -2.33 -27.33 -21.25
CA LYS A 17 -0.97 -27.83 -21.00
C LYS A 17 -0.15 -26.87 -20.11
N ASN A 18 -0.41 -25.56 -20.17
CA ASN A 18 0.45 -24.53 -19.60
C ASN A 18 -0.21 -23.72 -18.47
N THR A 19 -1.49 -23.97 -18.18
CA THR A 19 -2.26 -23.28 -17.13
C THR A 19 -3.25 -24.25 -16.48
N ASP A 20 -3.88 -23.84 -15.38
CA ASP A 20 -4.92 -24.60 -14.67
C ASP A 20 -6.31 -24.53 -15.35
N TYR A 21 -6.41 -23.84 -16.50
CA TYR A 21 -7.68 -23.66 -17.23
C TYR A 21 -7.85 -24.71 -18.32
N SER A 22 -9.10 -25.09 -18.56
CA SER A 22 -9.43 -26.10 -19.56
C SER A 22 -9.59 -25.53 -20.97
N THR A 23 -9.96 -24.26 -21.09
CA THR A 23 -10.23 -23.61 -22.39
C THR A 23 -9.64 -22.21 -22.47
N LEU A 24 -9.33 -21.77 -23.69
CA LEU A 24 -8.90 -20.39 -23.96
C LEU A 24 -9.96 -19.37 -23.55
N LYS A 25 -11.23 -19.73 -23.62
CA LYS A 25 -12.33 -18.86 -23.19
C LYS A 25 -12.31 -18.62 -21.68
N GLU A 26 -12.16 -19.67 -20.89
CA GLU A 26 -12.04 -19.57 -19.41
C GLU A 26 -10.82 -18.76 -19.02
N TYR A 27 -9.66 -19.03 -19.61
CA TYR A 27 -8.44 -18.29 -19.37
C TYR A 27 -8.61 -16.80 -19.68
N LYS A 28 -9.17 -16.45 -20.86
CA LYS A 28 -9.43 -15.04 -21.21
C LYS A 28 -10.41 -14.36 -20.26
N GLN A 29 -11.42 -15.07 -19.75
CA GLN A 29 -12.35 -14.53 -18.77
C GLN A 29 -11.66 -14.23 -17.44
N GLN A 30 -10.76 -15.11 -17.00
CA GLN A 30 -10.00 -14.88 -15.77
C GLN A 30 -9.03 -13.71 -15.94
N VAL A 31 -8.20 -13.73 -16.96
CA VAL A 31 -7.28 -12.62 -17.27
C VAL A 31 -8.00 -11.27 -17.33
N ARG A 32 -9.22 -11.26 -17.92
CA ARG A 32 -10.02 -10.02 -17.95
C ARG A 32 -10.50 -9.57 -16.55
N LYS A 33 -10.85 -10.52 -15.68
CA LYS A 33 -11.22 -10.21 -14.29
C LYS A 33 -10.03 -9.66 -13.53
N ASP A 34 -8.87 -10.29 -13.67
CA ASP A 34 -7.64 -9.91 -13.00
C ASP A 34 -7.22 -8.49 -13.44
N LEU A 35 -7.18 -8.24 -14.75
CA LEU A 35 -6.87 -6.91 -15.29
C LEU A 35 -7.86 -5.82 -14.84
N ILE A 36 -9.16 -6.15 -14.68
CA ILE A 36 -10.15 -5.20 -14.16
C ILE A 36 -9.91 -4.96 -12.67
N SER A 37 -9.56 -6.01 -11.91
CA SER A 37 -9.21 -5.89 -10.50
C SER A 37 -7.97 -5.02 -10.31
N ASP A 38 -6.90 -5.32 -11.05
CA ASP A 38 -5.64 -4.57 -11.00
C ASP A 38 -5.85 -3.08 -11.33
N LYS A 39 -6.61 -2.80 -12.39
CA LYS A 39 -6.94 -1.42 -12.79
C LYS A 39 -7.80 -0.68 -11.78
N LYS A 40 -8.67 -1.38 -11.04
CA LYS A 40 -9.44 -0.77 -9.95
C LYS A 40 -8.53 -0.45 -8.76
N THR A 41 -7.65 -1.36 -8.40
CA THR A 41 -6.67 -1.16 -7.32
C THR A 41 -5.74 0.01 -7.64
N GLU A 42 -5.17 0.04 -8.86
CA GLU A 42 -4.34 1.14 -9.34
C GLU A 42 -5.09 2.49 -9.30
N ALA A 43 -6.33 2.52 -9.78
CA ALA A 43 -7.14 3.73 -9.75
C ALA A 43 -7.49 4.18 -8.31
N GLN A 44 -7.72 3.24 -7.40
CA GLN A 44 -7.95 3.55 -6.00
C GLN A 44 -6.69 4.15 -5.37
N GLN A 45 -5.54 3.53 -5.52
CA GLN A 45 -4.26 4.04 -5.03
C GLN A 45 -3.95 5.44 -5.57
N ASN A 46 -4.11 5.66 -6.87
CA ASN A 46 -3.91 6.97 -7.48
C ASN A 46 -4.86 8.04 -6.89
N ASN A 47 -6.11 7.67 -6.59
CA ASN A 47 -7.06 8.59 -5.97
C ASN A 47 -6.69 8.90 -4.51
N GLU A 48 -6.21 7.91 -3.76
CA GLU A 48 -5.73 8.07 -2.39
C GLU A 48 -4.51 8.98 -2.35
N ASP A 49 -3.52 8.74 -3.21
CA ASP A 49 -2.32 9.55 -3.33
C ASP A 49 -2.63 11.01 -3.72
N ALA A 50 -3.51 11.19 -4.70
CA ALA A 50 -3.94 12.52 -5.13
C ALA A 50 -4.69 13.27 -4.01
N LEU A 51 -5.56 12.57 -3.28
CA LEU A 51 -6.28 13.14 -2.14
C LEU A 51 -5.31 13.51 -1.03
N TRP A 52 -4.38 12.62 -0.68
CA TRP A 52 -3.40 12.87 0.36
C TRP A 52 -2.48 14.05 0.00
N THR A 53 -2.03 14.12 -1.24
CA THR A 53 -1.26 15.26 -1.76
C THR A 53 -2.04 16.56 -1.57
N LYS A 54 -3.32 16.59 -1.94
CA LYS A 54 -4.17 17.77 -1.77
C LYS A 54 -4.37 18.15 -0.32
N ILE A 55 -4.54 17.18 0.58
CA ILE A 55 -4.62 17.44 2.01
C ILE A 55 -3.32 18.11 2.49
N MET A 56 -2.16 17.52 2.17
CA MET A 56 -0.87 18.02 2.63
C MET A 56 -0.49 19.39 2.07
N GLU A 57 -0.87 19.70 0.81
CA GLU A 57 -0.73 21.04 0.20
C GLU A 57 -1.52 22.11 0.96
N ASN A 58 -2.63 21.76 1.59
CA ASN A 58 -3.49 22.68 2.32
C ASN A 58 -3.20 22.78 3.81
N VAL A 59 -2.24 22.01 4.31
CA VAL A 59 -1.80 22.10 5.72
C VAL A 59 -0.94 23.35 5.91
N THR A 60 -1.52 24.39 6.50
CA THR A 60 -0.91 25.72 6.61
C THR A 60 -0.24 25.99 7.95
N GLN A 61 -0.57 25.23 9.00
CA GLN A 61 -0.03 25.43 10.35
C GLN A 61 0.30 24.11 11.00
N ILE A 62 1.60 23.82 11.13
CA ILE A 62 2.12 22.84 12.09
C ILE A 62 3.18 23.56 12.92
N LYS A 63 3.12 23.37 14.23
CA LYS A 63 4.21 23.82 15.11
C LYS A 63 5.47 23.03 14.76
N GLU A 64 6.63 23.67 14.91
CA GLU A 64 7.90 22.95 14.76
C GLU A 64 7.95 21.76 15.71
N PHE A 65 8.39 20.62 15.19
CA PHE A 65 8.62 19.43 16.00
C PHE A 65 9.87 19.64 16.89
N SER A 66 9.84 19.09 18.10
CA SER A 66 11.02 19.11 18.94
C SER A 66 12.16 18.30 18.32
N GLU A 67 13.40 18.70 18.59
CA GLU A 67 14.56 17.94 18.11
C GLU A 67 14.53 16.48 18.53
N ASP A 68 14.02 16.18 19.71
CA ASP A 68 13.93 14.80 20.22
C ASP A 68 12.87 13.99 19.44
N ALA A 69 11.73 14.58 19.06
CA ALA A 69 10.75 13.93 18.22
C ALA A 69 11.34 13.62 16.85
N VAL A 70 12.02 14.57 16.22
CA VAL A 70 12.69 14.35 14.92
C VAL A 70 13.77 13.28 15.03
N LYS A 71 14.61 13.30 16.07
CA LYS A 71 15.63 12.26 16.29
C LYS A 71 15.03 10.86 16.49
N GLN A 72 13.89 10.79 17.17
CA GLN A 72 13.20 9.50 17.35
C GLN A 72 12.63 9.02 16.02
N GLU A 73 12.00 9.90 15.25
CA GLU A 73 11.45 9.54 13.96
C GLU A 73 12.52 9.13 12.95
N VAL A 74 13.68 9.79 12.93
CA VAL A 74 14.84 9.34 12.14
C VAL A 74 15.24 7.89 12.47
N LYS A 75 15.11 7.45 13.73
CA LYS A 75 15.38 6.05 14.08
C LYS A 75 14.30 5.12 13.53
N ASN A 76 13.03 5.52 13.61
CA ASN A 76 11.91 4.76 13.05
C ASN A 76 12.08 4.60 11.53
N VAL A 77 12.30 5.70 10.82
CA VAL A 77 12.59 5.71 9.37
C VAL A 77 13.74 4.77 9.01
N LYS A 78 14.80 4.75 9.82
CA LYS A 78 15.94 3.85 9.60
C LYS A 78 15.57 2.37 9.77
N ILE A 79 14.70 2.06 10.72
CA ILE A 79 14.23 0.69 10.94
C ILE A 79 13.34 0.24 9.80
N GLU A 80 12.35 1.06 9.44
CA GLU A 80 11.35 0.76 8.42
C GLU A 80 11.94 0.59 7.01
N ASN A 81 12.94 1.41 6.67
CA ASN A 81 13.54 1.39 5.33
C ASN A 81 14.81 0.54 5.23
N LYS A 82 15.20 -0.16 6.29
CA LYS A 82 16.47 -0.90 6.35
C LYS A 82 16.57 -1.97 5.28
N GLU A 83 15.59 -2.85 5.20
CA GLU A 83 15.62 -3.99 4.27
C GLU A 83 15.63 -3.52 2.80
N MET A 84 14.85 -2.47 2.51
CA MET A 84 14.80 -1.92 1.16
C MET A 84 16.14 -1.27 0.78
N ALA A 85 16.73 -0.49 1.68
CA ALA A 85 18.04 0.13 1.45
C ALA A 85 19.14 -0.94 1.26
N GLU A 86 19.14 -1.99 2.09
CA GLU A 86 20.06 -3.13 1.96
C GLU A 86 19.88 -3.87 0.63
N TYR A 87 18.65 -4.07 0.16
CA TYR A 87 18.37 -4.67 -1.14
C TYR A 87 19.00 -3.90 -2.30
N PHE A 88 19.02 -2.56 -2.22
CA PHE A 88 19.70 -1.69 -3.20
C PHE A 88 21.19 -1.46 -2.89
N GLY A 89 21.74 -2.04 -1.84
CA GLY A 89 23.15 -1.89 -1.44
C GLY A 89 23.51 -0.49 -0.95
N MET A 90 22.57 0.23 -0.37
CA MET A 90 22.67 1.63 0.09
C MET A 90 22.55 1.75 1.60
N SER A 91 23.03 2.87 2.16
CA SER A 91 22.58 3.29 3.49
C SER A 91 21.13 3.81 3.40
N VAL A 92 20.38 3.76 4.52
CA VAL A 92 19.00 4.30 4.53
C VAL A 92 18.99 5.80 4.21
N SER A 93 20.00 6.55 4.64
CA SER A 93 20.07 7.99 4.33
C SER A 93 20.25 8.24 2.84
N ASP A 94 21.15 7.47 2.18
CA ASP A 94 21.36 7.58 0.72
C ASP A 94 20.12 7.11 -0.05
N PHE A 95 19.46 6.06 0.44
CA PHE A 95 18.21 5.56 -0.14
C PHE A 95 17.11 6.64 -0.10
N ILE A 96 16.88 7.26 1.06
CA ILE A 96 15.90 8.34 1.21
C ILE A 96 16.26 9.52 0.30
N GLU A 97 17.52 9.96 0.30
CA GLU A 97 17.97 11.08 -0.56
C GLU A 97 17.76 10.78 -2.05
N GLN A 98 18.10 9.57 -2.49
CA GLN A 98 17.99 9.20 -3.91
C GLN A 98 16.53 9.05 -4.39
N TYR A 99 15.63 8.51 -3.55
CA TYR A 99 14.26 8.19 -3.98
C TYR A 99 13.22 9.23 -3.55
N ASN A 100 13.54 10.09 -2.57
CA ASN A 100 12.63 11.11 -2.08
C ASN A 100 13.12 12.54 -2.27
N ASP A 101 14.35 12.73 -2.78
CA ASP A 101 14.98 14.04 -3.01
C ASP A 101 14.98 14.94 -1.76
N MET A 102 15.20 14.35 -0.59
CA MET A 102 15.26 15.02 0.69
C MET A 102 16.20 14.31 1.67
N SER A 103 16.75 15.07 2.63
CA SER A 103 17.54 14.49 3.71
C SER A 103 16.67 13.60 4.61
N ILE A 104 17.28 12.65 5.32
CA ILE A 104 16.56 11.79 6.26
C ILE A 104 15.84 12.57 7.38
N GLU A 105 16.37 13.72 7.78
CA GLU A 105 15.74 14.59 8.79
C GLU A 105 14.53 15.33 8.22
N GLU A 106 14.58 15.76 6.96
CA GLU A 106 13.43 16.34 6.26
C GLU A 106 12.33 15.30 6.04
N TYR A 107 12.72 14.09 5.64
CA TYR A 107 11.81 12.97 5.51
C TYR A 107 11.13 12.64 6.86
N ALA A 108 11.89 12.57 7.95
CA ALA A 108 11.34 12.34 9.28
C ALA A 108 10.37 13.45 9.73
N LYS A 109 10.65 14.72 9.40
CA LYS A 109 9.72 15.82 9.66
C LYS A 109 8.45 15.73 8.83
N ASP A 110 8.56 15.32 7.56
CA ASP A 110 7.37 15.10 6.69
C ASP A 110 6.55 13.92 7.20
N SER A 111 7.19 12.83 7.65
CA SER A 111 6.52 11.68 8.28
C SER A 111 5.74 12.12 9.53
N LEU A 112 6.36 12.84 10.46
CA LEU A 112 5.68 13.39 11.64
C LEU A 112 4.50 14.31 11.26
N LYS A 113 4.68 15.12 10.22
CA LYS A 113 3.63 16.00 9.73
C LYS A 113 2.43 15.17 9.22
N ARG A 114 2.70 14.15 8.42
CA ARG A 114 1.66 13.24 7.89
C ARG A 114 0.92 12.54 9.03
N GLN A 115 1.64 12.04 10.02
CA GLN A 115 1.06 11.37 11.18
C GLN A 115 0.13 12.31 11.98
N CYS A 116 0.56 13.54 12.29
CA CYS A 116 -0.29 14.53 12.96
C CYS A 116 -1.56 14.85 12.17
N VAL A 117 -1.45 14.98 10.83
CA VAL A 117 -2.60 15.24 9.96
C VAL A 117 -3.54 14.05 9.95
N GLN A 118 -3.01 12.83 9.86
CA GLN A 118 -3.79 11.61 9.94
C GLN A 118 -4.59 11.51 11.24
N ASP A 119 -3.94 11.73 12.37
CA ASP A 119 -4.58 11.67 13.70
C ASP A 119 -5.73 12.68 13.81
N LEU A 120 -5.50 13.91 13.34
CA LEU A 120 -6.55 14.95 13.32
C LEU A 120 -7.73 14.57 12.41
N LEU A 121 -7.46 13.94 11.28
CA LEU A 121 -8.52 13.51 10.36
C LEU A 121 -9.28 12.29 10.91
N VAL A 122 -8.60 11.35 11.56
CA VAL A 122 -9.22 10.21 12.24
C VAL A 122 -10.19 10.72 13.31
N GLU A 123 -9.75 11.68 14.13
CA GLU A 123 -10.58 12.31 15.16
C GLU A 123 -11.77 13.06 14.54
N ALA A 124 -11.51 13.93 13.55
CA ALA A 124 -12.54 14.75 12.90
C ALA A 124 -13.61 13.94 12.18
N LYS A 125 -13.24 12.77 11.64
CA LYS A 125 -14.15 11.85 10.94
C LYS A 125 -14.75 10.78 11.87
N ASN A 126 -14.33 10.71 13.12
CA ASN A 126 -14.70 9.67 14.07
C ASN A 126 -14.45 8.25 13.51
N VAL A 127 -13.30 8.08 12.84
CA VAL A 127 -12.92 6.79 12.26
C VAL A 127 -12.41 5.88 13.37
N THR A 128 -12.86 4.63 13.35
CA THR A 128 -12.46 3.60 14.32
C THR A 128 -12.25 2.28 13.60
N VAL A 129 -11.63 1.33 14.27
CA VAL A 129 -11.50 -0.07 13.82
C VAL A 129 -12.22 -0.94 14.86
N THR A 130 -13.16 -1.71 14.39
CA THR A 130 -13.90 -2.67 15.22
C THR A 130 -13.16 -4.00 15.34
N ASP A 131 -13.47 -4.78 16.36
CA ASP A 131 -12.92 -6.14 16.50
C ASP A 131 -13.41 -7.08 15.38
N GLU A 132 -14.57 -6.78 14.79
CA GLU A 132 -15.08 -7.54 13.64
C GLU A 132 -14.21 -7.29 12.39
N GLU A 133 -13.82 -6.04 12.11
CA GLU A 133 -12.91 -5.69 11.01
C GLU A 133 -11.54 -6.31 11.21
N LEU A 134 -10.98 -6.21 12.43
CA LEU A 134 -9.72 -6.86 12.76
C LEU A 134 -9.76 -8.38 12.53
N ASN A 135 -10.79 -9.05 13.03
CA ASN A 135 -10.91 -10.50 12.88
C ASN A 135 -11.13 -10.92 11.42
N LYS A 136 -11.79 -10.10 10.62
CA LYS A 136 -11.94 -10.29 9.18
C LYS A 136 -10.58 -10.20 8.46
N GLU A 137 -9.78 -9.21 8.83
CA GLU A 137 -8.46 -9.02 8.21
C GLU A 137 -7.51 -10.16 8.59
N ILE A 138 -7.50 -10.58 9.85
CA ILE A 138 -6.75 -11.75 10.29
C ILE A 138 -7.20 -13.02 9.54
N GLN A 139 -8.50 -13.19 9.33
CA GLN A 139 -9.02 -14.33 8.56
C GLN A 139 -8.60 -14.27 7.09
N TYR A 140 -8.58 -13.09 6.49
CA TYR A 140 -8.06 -12.87 5.13
C TYR A 140 -6.59 -13.30 5.01
N TYR A 141 -5.75 -12.94 5.99
CA TYR A 141 -4.34 -13.37 6.00
C TYR A 141 -4.19 -14.88 6.08
N ILE A 142 -5.04 -15.55 6.86
CA ILE A 142 -5.05 -17.02 6.94
C ILE A 142 -5.48 -17.65 5.61
N ASP A 143 -6.57 -17.17 5.02
CA ASP A 143 -7.19 -17.80 3.85
C ASP A 143 -6.44 -17.52 2.55
N GLU A 144 -5.93 -16.29 2.38
CA GLU A 144 -5.37 -15.82 1.11
C GLU A 144 -3.83 -15.71 1.12
N LEU A 145 -3.21 -15.43 2.28
CA LEU A 145 -1.76 -15.26 2.37
C LEU A 145 -1.03 -16.47 2.95
N GLY A 146 -1.77 -17.51 3.34
CA GLY A 146 -1.22 -18.80 3.72
C GLY A 146 -0.70 -18.90 5.15
N TYR A 147 -1.08 -17.97 6.04
CA TYR A 147 -0.82 -18.11 7.48
C TYR A 147 -1.62 -19.30 8.05
N LYS A 148 -1.06 -19.98 9.05
CA LYS A 148 -1.65 -21.20 9.60
C LYS A 148 -2.88 -20.94 10.47
N ASP A 149 -2.78 -19.91 11.29
CA ASP A 149 -3.81 -19.51 12.24
C ASP A 149 -3.58 -18.08 12.73
N LYS A 150 -4.51 -17.57 13.56
CA LYS A 150 -4.43 -16.22 14.14
C LYS A 150 -3.12 -15.97 14.89
N LYS A 151 -2.57 -16.99 15.57
CA LYS A 151 -1.34 -16.83 16.32
C LYS A 151 -0.15 -16.59 15.38
N ASP A 152 -0.08 -17.34 14.30
CA ASP A 152 0.97 -17.21 13.26
C ASP A 152 0.93 -15.80 12.62
N VAL A 153 -0.27 -15.26 12.37
CA VAL A 153 -0.46 -13.88 11.93
C VAL A 153 0.10 -12.90 12.96
N LEU A 154 -0.34 -13.01 14.22
CA LEU A 154 0.02 -12.06 15.28
C LEU A 154 1.49 -12.17 15.74
N ASP A 155 2.13 -13.31 15.55
CA ASP A 155 3.57 -13.48 15.78
C ASP A 155 4.39 -12.74 14.69
N THR A 156 3.84 -12.56 13.48
CA THR A 156 4.49 -11.89 12.35
C THR A 156 4.12 -10.40 12.31
N MET A 157 2.85 -10.09 12.51
CA MET A 157 2.29 -8.73 12.46
C MET A 157 1.49 -8.48 13.75
N PRO A 158 1.98 -7.63 14.65
CA PRO A 158 1.27 -7.30 15.89
C PRO A 158 -0.14 -6.74 15.64
N GLU A 159 -1.08 -7.03 16.54
CA GLU A 159 -2.46 -6.57 16.43
C GLU A 159 -2.56 -5.05 16.22
N GLU A 160 -1.71 -4.27 16.88
CA GLU A 160 -1.68 -2.81 16.77
C GLU A 160 -1.31 -2.35 15.36
N GLU A 161 -0.43 -3.08 14.68
CA GLU A 161 -0.04 -2.79 13.30
C GLU A 161 -1.21 -3.04 12.35
N ILE A 162 -1.88 -4.19 12.46
CA ILE A 162 -3.08 -4.50 11.66
C ILE A 162 -4.18 -3.46 11.90
N ARG A 163 -4.40 -3.06 13.15
CA ARG A 163 -5.37 -2.00 13.49
C ARG A 163 -4.98 -0.64 12.89
N SER A 164 -3.70 -0.31 12.85
CA SER A 164 -3.20 0.92 12.25
C SER A 164 -3.45 0.96 10.74
N GLU A 165 -3.18 -0.14 10.05
CA GLU A 165 -3.46 -0.28 8.61
C GLU A 165 -4.96 -0.19 8.30
N LEU A 166 -5.79 -0.88 9.08
CA LEU A 166 -7.24 -0.80 8.96
C LEU A 166 -7.77 0.61 9.23
N LEU A 167 -7.21 1.30 10.24
CA LEU A 167 -7.58 2.67 10.57
C LEU A 167 -7.29 3.62 9.41
N TYR A 168 -6.12 3.48 8.79
CA TYR A 168 -5.76 4.24 7.59
C TYR A 168 -6.72 3.94 6.43
N THR A 169 -6.99 2.68 6.16
CA THR A 169 -7.91 2.24 5.09
C THR A 169 -9.33 2.79 5.31
N ASN A 170 -9.83 2.74 6.55
CA ASN A 170 -11.13 3.28 6.93
C ASN A 170 -11.16 4.82 6.78
N LEU A 171 -10.07 5.49 7.17
CA LEU A 171 -9.93 6.94 6.98
C LEU A 171 -9.97 7.30 5.50
N MET A 172 -9.17 6.65 4.64
CA MET A 172 -9.15 6.93 3.21
C MET A 172 -10.50 6.65 2.56
N THR A 173 -11.17 5.57 2.95
CA THR A 173 -12.53 5.26 2.49
C THR A 173 -13.52 6.38 2.87
N ALA A 174 -13.47 6.87 4.10
CA ALA A 174 -14.32 7.95 4.56
C ALA A 174 -14.05 9.27 3.82
N LEU A 175 -12.78 9.61 3.61
CA LEU A 175 -12.37 10.84 2.90
C LEU A 175 -12.73 10.80 1.42
N LEU A 176 -12.49 9.68 0.74
CA LEU A 176 -12.83 9.50 -0.68
C LEU A 176 -14.34 9.56 -0.92
N LYS A 177 -15.14 9.06 0.01
CA LYS A 177 -16.61 9.14 -0.09
C LYS A 177 -17.13 10.58 -0.13
N ASP A 178 -16.45 11.49 0.57
CA ASP A 178 -16.81 12.90 0.62
C ASP A 178 -16.16 13.72 -0.53
N THR A 179 -15.32 13.09 -1.34
CA THR A 179 -14.56 13.75 -2.39
C THR A 179 -15.21 13.56 -3.76
N LYS A 180 -15.22 14.62 -4.56
CA LYS A 180 -15.66 14.54 -5.97
C LYS A 180 -14.48 14.13 -6.84
N ILE A 181 -14.47 12.89 -7.27
CA ILE A 181 -13.47 12.38 -8.21
C ILE A 181 -13.90 12.82 -9.63
N GLN A 182 -13.07 13.63 -10.28
CA GLN A 182 -13.24 13.98 -11.69
C GLN A 182 -12.45 12.98 -12.53
N LYS A 183 -13.09 12.45 -13.58
CA LYS A 183 -12.35 11.63 -14.55
C LYS A 183 -11.33 12.52 -15.27
N ALA A 184 -10.09 12.04 -15.35
CA ALA A 184 -9.12 12.60 -16.29
C ALA A 184 -9.66 12.44 -17.72
N GLU A 185 -9.62 13.52 -18.50
CA GLU A 185 -9.95 13.50 -19.94
C GLU A 185 -8.88 12.73 -20.74
#